data_620b0728d0cc1b13b50d208a92ecd465
#
_entry.id   620b0728d0cc1b13b50d208a92ecd465
#
_cell.length_a   1.000
_cell.length_b   1.000
_cell.length_c   1.000
_cell.angle_alpha   90.00
_cell.angle_beta   90.00
_cell.angle_gamma   90.00
#
_symmetry.space_group_name_H-M   'P 1'
#
loop_
_entity.id
_entity.type
_entity.pdbx_description
1 polymer ?
#
loop_
_entity_poly.entity_id
_entity_poly.type
_entity_poly.pdbx_seq_one_letter_code
_entity_poly.pdbx_strand_id
1 'polypeptide(L)'
;MAKRIADRKTAEELLRQLVSIPSPYFHEEAVMDFVLRWLQEHGLPARLHTFCEDRETHFHGTNVAGCLDSGKPGPVIYLNGHLDTVPLCEGWTRPPYEGVTEDGRLYGVGALDMKGGCAAVLLALEAFARDFGDSFRGRILYHFVSDEEGPYGLGTVFAIADDLDGISGGADLAIIAEPSSGFTKAAHPCLCLGARGGYNYTITLHGKAAHAADPHRGVNAVTEAARVMTELEKTEPAMDEKLGPAALCVIDLKTKPAACSVPEYAQIEVFAHCVRGETPETMRAQAEEAIRRADIRSRWEIEFRQPPVDDARFDGGFIPYVADENDPYIQSLEASAEAVCGRKASHAYFQSIGDFNSVGGLLGIPTVLMGPAGENFHSADEYVELESVADAADILYDFLSKTNGGRT
;
A
#
# COMPACT_ATOMS: atom_id res chain seq x y z
N MET A 1 29.97 -14.18 4.38
CA MET A 1 29.10 -13.85 3.23
C MET A 1 27.75 -14.45 3.50
N ALA A 2 26.68 -13.70 3.29
CA ALA A 2 25.32 -14.22 3.38
C ALA A 2 25.13 -15.40 2.40
N LYS A 3 24.26 -16.32 2.76
CA LYS A 3 23.92 -17.44 1.88
C LYS A 3 23.00 -16.91 0.77
N ARG A 4 23.34 -17.14 -0.48
CA ARG A 4 22.45 -16.93 -1.62
C ARG A 4 21.48 -18.11 -1.73
N ILE A 5 20.19 -17.85 -1.73
CA ILE A 5 19.13 -18.85 -1.87
C ILE A 5 18.44 -18.75 -3.23
N ALA A 6 18.46 -17.58 -3.84
CA ALA A 6 17.90 -17.30 -5.14
C ALA A 6 18.98 -16.77 -6.08
N ASP A 7 18.95 -17.21 -7.31
CA ASP A 7 19.63 -16.56 -8.41
C ASP A 7 18.60 -15.84 -9.30
N ARG A 8 19.11 -15.03 -10.20
CA ARG A 8 18.27 -14.27 -11.15
C ARG A 8 17.30 -15.17 -11.92
N LYS A 9 17.71 -16.40 -12.28
CA LYS A 9 16.88 -17.33 -13.05
C LYS A 9 15.70 -17.84 -12.22
N THR A 10 15.95 -18.23 -10.97
CA THR A 10 14.90 -18.68 -10.05
C THR A 10 13.87 -17.56 -9.78
N ALA A 11 14.36 -16.34 -9.55
CA ALA A 11 13.50 -15.16 -9.38
C ALA A 11 12.66 -14.90 -10.65
N GLU A 12 13.29 -14.97 -11.83
CA GLU A 12 12.61 -14.77 -13.11
C GLU A 12 11.51 -15.82 -13.35
N GLU A 13 11.78 -17.10 -13.09
CA GLU A 13 10.85 -18.20 -13.33
C GLU A 13 9.56 -18.04 -12.49
N LEU A 14 9.68 -17.72 -11.21
CA LEU A 14 8.52 -17.52 -10.33
C LEU A 14 7.78 -16.23 -10.67
N LEU A 15 8.51 -15.13 -10.83
CA LEU A 15 7.90 -13.83 -11.13
C LEU A 15 7.15 -13.86 -12.46
N ARG A 16 7.69 -14.51 -13.49
CA ARG A 16 7.02 -14.67 -14.79
C ARG A 16 5.69 -15.39 -14.63
N GLN A 17 5.60 -16.41 -13.79
CA GLN A 17 4.34 -17.12 -13.50
C GLN A 17 3.33 -16.17 -12.84
N LEU A 18 3.74 -15.38 -11.85
CA LEU A 18 2.87 -14.40 -11.18
C LEU A 18 2.37 -13.32 -12.15
N VAL A 19 3.27 -12.76 -12.97
CA VAL A 19 2.92 -11.73 -13.97
C VAL A 19 1.99 -12.28 -15.04
N SER A 20 2.12 -13.57 -15.41
CA SER A 20 1.28 -14.19 -16.44
C SER A 20 -0.18 -14.36 -16.02
N ILE A 21 -0.50 -14.14 -14.75
CA ILE A 21 -1.86 -14.19 -14.23
C ILE A 21 -2.35 -12.75 -14.04
N PRO A 22 -3.23 -12.22 -14.92
CA PRO A 22 -3.83 -10.91 -14.73
C PRO A 22 -4.63 -10.87 -13.44
N SER A 23 -4.42 -9.83 -12.64
CA SER A 23 -5.07 -9.67 -11.33
C SER A 23 -5.35 -8.19 -11.02
N PRO A 24 -6.07 -7.46 -11.88
CA PRO A 24 -6.46 -6.10 -11.49
C PRO A 24 -7.31 -6.17 -10.22
N TYR A 25 -7.23 -5.14 -9.36
CA TYR A 25 -7.98 -5.12 -8.11
C TYR A 25 -9.45 -5.50 -8.34
N PHE A 26 -10.06 -6.22 -7.39
CA PHE A 26 -11.36 -6.89 -7.46
C PHE A 26 -11.42 -8.12 -8.38
N HIS A 27 -10.30 -8.60 -8.95
CA HIS A 27 -10.23 -9.76 -9.84
C HIS A 27 -8.97 -10.60 -9.60
N GLU A 28 -8.64 -10.89 -8.33
CA GLU A 28 -7.39 -11.52 -7.90
C GLU A 28 -7.49 -13.05 -7.70
N GLU A 29 -8.68 -13.65 -7.81
CA GLU A 29 -8.92 -15.05 -7.42
C GLU A 29 -7.90 -16.01 -8.04
N ALA A 30 -7.56 -15.82 -9.31
CA ALA A 30 -6.66 -16.72 -10.03
C ALA A 30 -5.22 -16.68 -9.49
N VAL A 31 -4.71 -15.49 -9.14
CA VAL A 31 -3.36 -15.34 -8.58
C VAL A 31 -3.31 -15.79 -7.13
N MET A 32 -4.39 -15.59 -6.35
CA MET A 32 -4.52 -16.12 -4.98
C MET A 32 -4.51 -17.63 -4.97
N ASP A 33 -5.28 -18.28 -5.86
CA ASP A 33 -5.27 -19.73 -6.04
C ASP A 33 -3.89 -20.26 -6.46
N PHE A 34 -3.18 -19.53 -7.30
CA PHE A 34 -1.81 -19.87 -7.69
C PHE A 34 -0.87 -19.84 -6.49
N VAL A 35 -0.87 -18.75 -5.72
CA VAL A 35 0.03 -18.59 -4.56
C VAL A 35 -0.30 -19.58 -3.45
N LEU A 36 -1.59 -19.85 -3.19
CA LEU A 36 -2.01 -20.90 -2.25
C LEU A 36 -1.43 -22.25 -2.62
N ARG A 37 -1.60 -22.67 -3.88
CA ARG A 37 -1.05 -23.96 -4.36
C ARG A 37 0.46 -23.98 -4.30
N TRP A 38 1.11 -22.91 -4.73
CA TRP A 38 2.57 -22.83 -4.67
C TRP A 38 3.11 -23.03 -3.25
N LEU A 39 2.52 -22.34 -2.26
CA LEU A 39 2.91 -22.50 -0.85
C LEU A 39 2.73 -23.94 -0.37
N GLN A 40 1.57 -24.54 -0.65
CA GLN A 40 1.26 -25.91 -0.24
C GLN A 40 2.19 -26.95 -0.90
N GLU A 41 2.51 -26.80 -2.18
CA GLU A 41 3.42 -27.67 -2.93
C GLU A 41 4.86 -27.59 -2.40
N HIS A 42 5.24 -26.44 -1.81
CA HIS A 42 6.54 -26.25 -1.15
C HIS A 42 6.52 -26.54 0.36
N GLY A 43 5.43 -27.15 0.85
CA GLY A 43 5.32 -27.59 2.24
C GLY A 43 5.10 -26.45 3.25
N LEU A 44 4.68 -25.29 2.79
CA LEU A 44 4.38 -24.13 3.62
C LEU A 44 2.90 -24.13 4.04
N PRO A 45 2.56 -23.95 5.33
CA PRO A 45 1.19 -23.81 5.78
C PRO A 45 0.52 -22.60 5.09
N ALA A 46 -0.59 -22.85 4.39
CA ALA A 46 -1.33 -21.76 3.76
C ALA A 46 -2.83 -22.08 3.66
N ARG A 47 -3.66 -21.04 3.78
CA ARG A 47 -5.10 -21.10 3.64
C ARG A 47 -5.66 -19.84 2.99
N LEU A 48 -6.85 -19.93 2.47
CA LEU A 48 -7.62 -18.75 2.05
C LEU A 48 -8.24 -18.09 3.27
N HIS A 49 -8.24 -16.77 3.28
CA HIS A 49 -9.05 -15.93 4.13
C HIS A 49 -9.99 -15.14 3.23
N THR A 50 -11.29 -15.40 3.33
CA THR A 50 -12.32 -14.76 2.51
C THR A 50 -13.04 -13.70 3.34
N PHE A 51 -13.32 -12.56 2.72
CA PHE A 51 -14.05 -11.46 3.33
C PHE A 51 -15.06 -10.85 2.35
N CYS A 52 -15.98 -10.06 2.88
CA CYS A 52 -16.98 -9.37 2.08
C CYS A 52 -17.12 -7.92 2.57
N GLU A 53 -16.93 -6.98 1.67
CA GLU A 53 -17.22 -5.57 1.90
C GLU A 53 -18.56 -5.23 1.25
N ASP A 54 -19.61 -5.04 2.07
CA ASP A 54 -20.99 -4.86 1.61
C ASP A 54 -21.47 -3.39 1.58
N ARG A 55 -20.63 -2.43 2.01
CA ARG A 55 -21.06 -1.03 2.20
C ARG A 55 -20.83 -0.18 0.96
N GLU A 56 -19.64 -0.29 0.36
CA GLU A 56 -19.17 0.64 -0.66
C GLU A 56 -18.83 -0.06 -1.98
N THR A 57 -17.97 -1.06 -1.93
CA THR A 57 -17.44 -1.73 -3.13
C THR A 57 -18.22 -2.98 -3.50
N HIS A 58 -18.90 -3.59 -2.54
CA HIS A 58 -19.54 -4.91 -2.65
C HIS A 58 -18.56 -6.01 -3.10
N PHE A 59 -17.29 -5.86 -2.73
CA PHE A 59 -16.24 -6.78 -3.12
C PHE A 59 -16.19 -8.01 -2.20
N HIS A 60 -16.13 -9.18 -2.82
CA HIS A 60 -15.88 -10.46 -2.16
C HIS A 60 -14.41 -10.82 -2.38
N GLY A 61 -13.56 -10.45 -1.44
CA GLY A 61 -12.11 -10.61 -1.55
C GLY A 61 -11.59 -11.91 -0.93
N THR A 62 -10.37 -12.23 -1.28
CA THR A 62 -9.67 -13.40 -0.77
C THR A 62 -8.20 -13.09 -0.58
N ASN A 63 -7.68 -13.30 0.62
CA ASN A 63 -6.25 -13.29 0.91
C ASN A 63 -5.71 -14.72 1.00
N VAL A 64 -4.42 -14.90 0.78
CA VAL A 64 -3.68 -16.11 1.15
C VAL A 64 -2.88 -15.82 2.40
N ALA A 65 -3.10 -16.60 3.45
CA ALA A 65 -2.46 -16.40 4.74
C ALA A 65 -1.80 -17.68 5.24
N GLY A 66 -0.70 -17.53 5.95
CA GLY A 66 -0.01 -18.64 6.57
C GLY A 66 0.90 -18.20 7.72
N CYS A 67 1.31 -19.21 8.51
CA CYS A 67 2.18 -19.00 9.64
C CYS A 67 3.12 -20.18 9.79
N LEU A 68 4.42 -19.93 9.81
CA LEU A 68 5.39 -20.84 10.35
C LEU A 68 5.47 -20.59 11.87
N ASP A 69 5.00 -21.55 12.65
CA ASP A 69 5.02 -21.48 14.13
C ASP A 69 5.89 -22.61 14.69
N SER A 70 6.96 -22.24 15.38
CA SER A 70 7.86 -23.20 16.01
C SER A 70 7.33 -23.83 17.31
N GLY A 71 6.24 -23.27 17.86
CA GLY A 71 5.77 -23.60 19.20
C GLY A 71 6.73 -23.19 20.34
N LYS A 72 7.81 -22.46 20.03
CA LYS A 72 8.84 -22.01 20.99
C LYS A 72 8.82 -20.48 21.10
N PRO A 73 9.07 -19.92 22.30
CA PRO A 73 9.21 -18.48 22.45
C PRO A 73 10.32 -17.92 21.54
N GLY A 74 10.03 -16.81 20.86
CA GLY A 74 10.96 -16.14 19.96
C GLY A 74 10.29 -14.99 19.23
N PRO A 75 10.99 -14.35 18.30
CA PRO A 75 10.47 -13.23 17.55
C PRO A 75 9.25 -13.58 16.68
N VAL A 76 8.36 -12.62 16.53
CA VAL A 76 7.23 -12.67 15.61
C VAL A 76 7.52 -11.71 14.46
N ILE A 77 7.74 -12.24 13.27
CA ILE A 77 8.00 -11.46 12.06
C ILE A 77 6.79 -11.57 11.14
N TYR A 78 6.32 -10.44 10.63
CA TYR A 78 5.22 -10.37 9.69
C TYR A 78 5.70 -9.95 8.30
N LEU A 79 5.39 -10.74 7.30
CA LEU A 79 5.67 -10.47 5.89
C LEU A 79 4.33 -10.24 5.18
N ASN A 80 4.23 -9.12 4.47
CA ASN A 80 3.02 -8.77 3.73
C ASN A 80 3.36 -8.37 2.30
N GLY A 81 2.44 -8.66 1.37
CA GLY A 81 2.50 -8.18 0.01
C GLY A 81 1.18 -8.37 -0.71
N HIS A 82 0.82 -7.44 -1.60
CA HIS A 82 -0.38 -7.55 -2.40
C HIS A 82 -0.12 -8.27 -3.73
N LEU A 83 -1.17 -8.90 -4.26
CA LEU A 83 -1.12 -9.64 -5.53
C LEU A 83 -2.01 -9.00 -6.62
N ASP A 84 -2.82 -8.03 -6.23
CA ASP A 84 -3.56 -7.22 -7.17
C ASP A 84 -2.64 -6.22 -7.89
N THR A 85 -3.16 -5.64 -8.92
CA THR A 85 -2.50 -4.61 -9.73
C THR A 85 -3.50 -3.54 -10.11
N VAL A 86 -3.02 -2.37 -10.49
CA VAL A 86 -3.86 -1.41 -11.19
C VAL A 86 -4.39 -1.99 -12.52
N PRO A 87 -5.49 -1.47 -13.06
CA PRO A 87 -5.97 -1.84 -14.39
C PRO A 87 -4.93 -1.55 -15.48
N LEU A 88 -4.89 -2.40 -16.51
CA LEU A 88 -3.98 -2.22 -17.65
C LEU A 88 -4.19 -0.85 -18.32
N CYS A 89 -3.13 -0.04 -18.37
CA CYS A 89 -3.11 1.23 -19.09
C CYS A 89 -2.70 1.06 -20.56
N GLU A 90 -2.98 2.06 -21.39
CA GLU A 90 -2.50 2.12 -22.77
C GLU A 90 -1.00 2.45 -22.87
N GLY A 91 -0.40 2.19 -24.02
CA GLY A 91 0.96 2.61 -24.33
C GLY A 91 2.03 1.52 -24.16
N TRP A 92 1.68 0.31 -23.77
CA TRP A 92 2.60 -0.82 -23.66
C TRP A 92 3.25 -1.13 -25.01
N THR A 93 4.56 -1.25 -25.02
CA THR A 93 5.35 -1.66 -26.19
C THR A 93 5.73 -3.15 -26.14
N ARG A 94 5.55 -3.79 -25.00
CA ARG A 94 5.77 -5.22 -24.75
C ARG A 94 4.47 -5.89 -24.32
N PRO A 95 4.30 -7.22 -24.54
CA PRO A 95 3.15 -7.95 -23.99
C PRO A 95 3.09 -7.84 -22.46
N PRO A 96 2.02 -7.23 -21.90
CA PRO A 96 1.98 -6.85 -20.47
C PRO A 96 1.89 -8.03 -19.47
N TYR A 97 1.52 -9.22 -19.97
CA TYR A 97 1.33 -10.42 -19.13
C TYR A 97 2.22 -11.61 -19.55
N GLU A 98 3.26 -11.38 -20.38
CA GLU A 98 4.16 -12.47 -20.78
C GLU A 98 5.47 -12.52 -19.97
N GLY A 99 5.73 -11.50 -19.15
CA GLY A 99 6.96 -11.41 -18.37
C GLY A 99 8.21 -11.39 -19.27
N VAL A 100 8.21 -10.49 -20.24
CA VAL A 100 9.32 -10.35 -21.20
C VAL A 100 10.59 -9.92 -20.48
N THR A 101 11.67 -10.67 -20.66
CA THR A 101 12.96 -10.35 -20.03
C THR A 101 13.93 -9.77 -21.08
N GLU A 102 14.44 -8.57 -20.82
CA GLU A 102 15.44 -7.85 -21.59
C GLU A 102 16.46 -7.20 -20.65
N ASP A 103 17.74 -7.34 -20.93
CA ASP A 103 18.85 -6.68 -20.22
C ASP A 103 18.78 -6.78 -18.67
N GLY A 104 18.27 -7.89 -18.15
CA GLY A 104 18.15 -8.11 -16.72
C GLY A 104 16.90 -7.57 -16.06
N ARG A 105 15.98 -7.05 -16.85
CA ARG A 105 14.68 -6.52 -16.43
C ARG A 105 13.56 -7.44 -16.90
N LEU A 106 12.59 -7.67 -16.04
CA LEU A 106 11.35 -8.37 -16.40
C LEU A 106 10.24 -7.33 -16.50
N TYR A 107 9.62 -7.27 -17.67
CA TYR A 107 8.54 -6.34 -17.98
C TYR A 107 7.18 -7.02 -17.83
N GLY A 108 6.24 -6.34 -17.16
CA GLY A 108 4.88 -6.81 -17.03
C GLY A 108 4.09 -6.02 -15.99
N VAL A 109 2.78 -6.07 -16.08
CA VAL A 109 1.88 -5.41 -15.11
C VAL A 109 2.05 -6.06 -13.73
N GLY A 110 2.33 -5.23 -12.72
CA GLY A 110 2.60 -5.69 -11.36
C GLY A 110 3.97 -6.35 -11.18
N ALA A 111 4.85 -6.33 -12.19
CA ALA A 111 6.19 -6.92 -12.06
C ALA A 111 7.00 -6.23 -10.97
N LEU A 112 6.88 -4.92 -10.85
CA LEU A 112 7.50 -4.12 -9.82
C LEU A 112 6.56 -3.97 -8.63
N ASP A 113 5.32 -3.61 -8.87
CA ASP A 113 4.29 -3.24 -7.88
C ASP A 113 3.15 -4.27 -7.84
N MET A 114 3.17 -5.34 -6.89
CA MET A 114 4.38 -5.69 -6.13
C MET A 114 4.68 -7.20 -6.21
N LYS A 115 4.32 -7.86 -7.36
CA LYS A 115 4.56 -9.30 -7.55
C LYS A 115 6.04 -9.69 -7.45
N GLY A 116 6.96 -8.76 -7.79
CA GLY A 116 8.40 -8.96 -7.59
C GLY A 116 8.78 -9.12 -6.11
N GLY A 117 8.19 -8.30 -5.25
CA GLY A 117 8.34 -8.42 -3.80
C GLY A 117 7.69 -9.70 -3.26
N CYS A 118 6.48 -10.04 -3.74
CA CYS A 118 5.81 -11.31 -3.38
C CYS A 118 6.65 -12.53 -3.78
N ALA A 119 7.27 -12.52 -4.97
CA ALA A 119 8.18 -13.59 -5.39
C ALA A 119 9.38 -13.71 -4.45
N ALA A 120 9.96 -12.60 -4.02
CA ALA A 120 11.07 -12.60 -3.05
C ALA A 120 10.65 -13.20 -1.69
N VAL A 121 9.46 -12.85 -1.19
CA VAL A 121 8.90 -13.42 0.05
C VAL A 121 8.71 -14.93 -0.08
N LEU A 122 8.09 -15.40 -1.17
CA LEU A 122 7.86 -16.83 -1.42
C LEU A 122 9.17 -17.62 -1.41
N LEU A 123 10.19 -17.16 -2.14
CA LEU A 123 11.50 -17.82 -2.20
C LEU A 123 12.21 -17.83 -0.83
N ALA A 124 12.11 -16.74 -0.07
CA ALA A 124 12.71 -16.66 1.26
C ALA A 124 12.04 -17.63 2.24
N LEU A 125 10.70 -17.73 2.22
CA LEU A 125 9.92 -18.64 3.05
C LEU A 125 10.24 -20.12 2.73
N GLU A 126 10.27 -20.48 1.44
CA GLU A 126 10.64 -21.84 1.00
C GLU A 126 12.02 -22.21 1.50
N ALA A 127 13.01 -21.36 1.26
CA ALA A 127 14.38 -21.63 1.68
C ALA A 127 14.51 -21.71 3.20
N PHE A 128 13.81 -20.85 3.94
CA PHE A 128 13.81 -20.88 5.40
C PHE A 128 13.19 -22.17 5.94
N ALA A 129 12.02 -22.56 5.46
CA ALA A 129 11.34 -23.80 5.88
C ALA A 129 12.19 -25.04 5.56
N ARG A 130 12.80 -25.10 4.38
CA ARG A 130 13.71 -26.19 3.97
C ARG A 130 14.94 -26.30 4.89
N ASP A 131 15.56 -25.18 5.24
CA ASP A 131 16.84 -25.16 5.96
C ASP A 131 16.68 -25.31 7.47
N PHE A 132 15.57 -24.87 8.04
CA PHE A 132 15.35 -24.85 9.49
C PHE A 132 14.30 -25.89 9.96
N GLY A 133 13.31 -26.25 9.12
CA GLY A 133 12.22 -27.14 9.53
C GLY A 133 11.63 -26.68 10.85
N ASP A 134 11.63 -27.55 11.88
CA ASP A 134 11.13 -27.23 13.24
C ASP A 134 12.22 -26.67 14.18
N SER A 135 13.41 -26.36 13.67
CA SER A 135 14.55 -25.96 14.52
C SER A 135 14.61 -24.47 14.83
N PHE A 136 13.72 -23.66 14.27
CA PHE A 136 13.64 -22.22 14.51
C PHE A 136 12.89 -21.85 15.80
N ARG A 137 12.78 -20.55 16.11
CA ARG A 137 12.07 -20.01 17.28
C ARG A 137 11.14 -18.87 16.85
N GLY A 138 10.04 -18.70 17.61
CA GLY A 138 9.04 -17.66 17.32
C GLY A 138 8.13 -18.04 16.16
N ARG A 139 7.61 -17.03 15.51
CA ARG A 139 6.61 -17.16 14.43
C ARG A 139 7.01 -16.32 13.23
N ILE A 140 6.68 -16.78 12.03
CA ILE A 140 6.75 -15.99 10.79
C ILE A 140 5.35 -16.01 10.18
N LEU A 141 4.66 -14.88 10.25
CA LEU A 141 3.37 -14.67 9.64
C LEU A 141 3.60 -14.18 8.21
N TYR A 142 2.80 -14.62 7.26
CA TYR A 142 2.86 -14.13 5.88
C TYR A 142 1.45 -14.04 5.29
N HIS A 143 1.11 -12.85 4.80
CA HIS A 143 -0.14 -12.59 4.12
C HIS A 143 0.13 -12.06 2.72
N PHE A 144 -0.53 -12.67 1.73
CA PHE A 144 -0.63 -12.15 0.37
C PHE A 144 -2.05 -11.65 0.22
N VAL A 145 -2.19 -10.35 0.08
CA VAL A 145 -3.49 -9.67 0.18
C VAL A 145 -4.03 -9.25 -1.18
N SER A 146 -5.34 -9.01 -1.23
CA SER A 146 -6.06 -8.46 -2.38
C SER A 146 -6.44 -7.01 -2.13
N ASP A 147 -6.79 -6.29 -3.21
CA ASP A 147 -7.35 -4.92 -3.18
C ASP A 147 -6.49 -3.89 -2.43
N GLU A 148 -5.17 -3.98 -2.52
CA GLU A 148 -4.29 -2.91 -2.00
C GLU A 148 -4.36 -1.69 -2.92
N GLU A 149 -4.33 -1.90 -4.23
CA GLU A 149 -4.43 -0.90 -5.29
C GLU A 149 -5.84 -0.35 -5.48
N GLY A 150 -6.80 -0.93 -4.81
CA GLY A 150 -8.18 -0.47 -4.78
C GLY A 150 -8.39 0.70 -3.83
N PRO A 151 -9.63 1.20 -3.74
CA PRO A 151 -9.89 2.44 -3.02
C PRO A 151 -9.74 2.36 -1.49
N TYR A 152 -9.65 1.16 -0.89
CA TYR A 152 -9.71 0.98 0.57
C TYR A 152 -8.60 0.11 1.16
N GLY A 153 -7.81 -0.60 0.35
CA GLY A 153 -6.83 -1.57 0.84
C GLY A 153 -7.49 -2.71 1.63
N LEU A 154 -8.58 -3.26 1.08
CA LEU A 154 -9.49 -4.15 1.84
C LEU A 154 -8.82 -5.41 2.34
N GLY A 155 -7.86 -5.96 1.60
CA GLY A 155 -7.19 -7.21 1.99
C GLY A 155 -6.52 -7.10 3.35
N THR A 156 -5.69 -6.09 3.55
CA THR A 156 -5.02 -5.84 4.84
C THR A 156 -6.00 -5.33 5.90
N VAL A 157 -6.98 -4.50 5.52
CA VAL A 157 -8.03 -4.02 6.45
C VAL A 157 -8.79 -5.20 7.06
N PHE A 158 -9.26 -6.16 6.24
CA PHE A 158 -9.97 -7.33 6.74
C PHE A 158 -9.06 -8.33 7.45
N ALA A 159 -7.80 -8.47 7.03
CA ALA A 159 -6.82 -9.28 7.77
C ALA A 159 -6.63 -8.77 9.20
N ILE A 160 -6.63 -7.45 9.40
CA ILE A 160 -6.53 -6.82 10.71
C ILE A 160 -7.86 -6.92 11.48
N ALA A 161 -9.00 -6.64 10.84
CA ALA A 161 -10.32 -6.67 11.48
C ALA A 161 -10.66 -8.08 12.01
N ASP A 162 -10.34 -9.12 11.23
CA ASP A 162 -10.56 -10.52 11.57
C ASP A 162 -9.43 -11.13 12.43
N ASP A 163 -8.44 -10.33 12.81
CA ASP A 163 -7.26 -10.77 13.58
C ASP A 163 -6.56 -11.99 12.96
N LEU A 164 -6.37 -11.95 11.64
CA LEU A 164 -5.83 -13.07 10.87
C LEU A 164 -4.45 -13.47 11.40
N ASP A 165 -4.29 -14.77 11.74
CA ASP A 165 -3.10 -15.32 12.38
C ASP A 165 -2.66 -14.63 13.69
N GLY A 166 -3.55 -13.83 14.30
CA GLY A 166 -3.27 -13.08 15.52
C GLY A 166 -2.40 -11.85 15.31
N ILE A 167 -2.47 -11.22 14.12
CA ILE A 167 -1.67 -10.03 13.77
C ILE A 167 -1.96 -8.84 14.68
N SER A 168 -3.19 -8.68 15.19
CA SER A 168 -3.56 -7.63 16.13
C SER A 168 -2.87 -7.79 17.50
N GLY A 169 -2.33 -8.97 17.80
CA GLY A 169 -1.49 -9.21 18.97
C GLY A 169 -0.08 -8.61 18.85
N GLY A 170 0.27 -8.10 17.69
CA GLY A 170 1.54 -7.46 17.36
C GLY A 170 2.58 -8.41 16.77
N ALA A 171 3.57 -7.80 16.12
CA ALA A 171 4.79 -8.44 15.65
C ALA A 171 6.00 -7.59 16.07
N ASP A 172 7.18 -8.20 16.15
CA ASP A 172 8.42 -7.50 16.47
C ASP A 172 8.91 -6.65 15.29
N LEU A 173 8.62 -7.10 14.05
CA LEU A 173 8.82 -6.34 12.83
C LEU A 173 7.84 -6.81 11.77
N ALA A 174 7.29 -5.87 11.02
CA ALA A 174 6.59 -6.12 9.76
C ALA A 174 7.43 -5.63 8.58
N ILE A 175 7.50 -6.45 7.53
CA ILE A 175 8.16 -6.11 6.27
C ILE A 175 7.10 -6.21 5.18
N ILE A 176 6.76 -5.06 4.58
CA ILE A 176 5.91 -4.98 3.40
C ILE A 176 6.84 -5.03 2.20
N ALA A 177 6.64 -6.01 1.32
CA ALA A 177 7.59 -6.29 0.23
C ALA A 177 7.44 -5.36 -1.00
N GLU A 178 6.96 -4.13 -0.77
CA GLU A 178 6.84 -3.06 -1.74
C GLU A 178 8.17 -2.62 -2.34
N PRO A 179 8.19 -2.14 -3.59
CA PRO A 179 9.41 -1.73 -4.28
C PRO A 179 9.98 -0.43 -3.71
N SER A 180 10.56 -0.49 -2.52
CA SER A 180 11.07 0.66 -1.79
C SER A 180 11.99 1.58 -2.63
N SER A 181 12.91 1.01 -3.41
CA SER A 181 13.76 1.76 -4.34
C SER A 181 12.98 2.33 -5.52
N GLY A 182 12.02 1.60 -6.06
CA GLY A 182 11.17 2.03 -7.18
C GLY A 182 10.31 3.24 -6.81
N PHE A 183 9.66 3.19 -5.65
CA PHE A 183 8.80 4.28 -5.16
C PHE A 183 9.56 5.54 -4.80
N THR A 184 10.73 5.41 -4.19
CA THR A 184 11.46 6.55 -3.62
C THR A 184 12.61 7.01 -4.49
N LYS A 185 12.98 6.26 -5.52
CA LYS A 185 14.18 6.44 -6.37
C LYS A 185 15.49 6.42 -5.58
N ALA A 186 15.46 5.92 -4.35
CA ALA A 186 16.66 5.68 -3.56
C ALA A 186 17.43 4.48 -4.11
N ALA A 187 18.75 4.46 -3.87
CA ALA A 187 19.59 3.36 -4.35
C ALA A 187 19.22 2.03 -3.66
N HIS A 188 19.11 0.95 -4.43
CA HIS A 188 18.93 -0.40 -3.91
C HIS A 188 20.23 -0.92 -3.23
N PRO A 189 20.18 -1.65 -2.09
CA PRO A 189 19.00 -1.93 -1.29
C PRO A 189 18.48 -0.67 -0.58
N CYS A 190 17.18 -0.59 -0.38
CA CYS A 190 16.54 0.54 0.28
C CYS A 190 15.56 0.02 1.33
N LEU A 191 15.60 0.60 2.54
CA LEU A 191 14.56 0.49 3.53
C LEU A 191 13.75 1.79 3.55
N CYS A 192 12.46 1.70 3.21
CA CYS A 192 11.56 2.82 3.38
C CYS A 192 11.00 2.77 4.80
N LEU A 193 11.34 3.79 5.60
CA LEU A 193 11.08 3.82 7.04
C LEU A 193 9.84 4.62 7.42
N GLY A 194 9.06 5.07 6.44
CA GLY A 194 7.85 5.83 6.73
C GLY A 194 7.05 6.14 5.46
N ALA A 195 5.77 6.41 5.66
CA ALA A 195 4.85 6.82 4.61
C ALA A 195 3.95 7.95 5.11
N ARG A 196 3.53 8.83 4.17
CA ARG A 196 2.44 9.76 4.46
C ARG A 196 1.18 8.97 4.76
N GLY A 197 0.26 9.60 5.47
CA GLY A 197 -1.11 9.12 5.56
C GLY A 197 -1.98 9.73 4.46
N GLY A 198 -3.27 9.40 4.51
CA GLY A 198 -4.22 9.95 3.54
C GLY A 198 -5.66 9.86 4.00
N TYR A 199 -6.44 10.88 3.67
CA TYR A 199 -7.87 10.94 3.95
C TYR A 199 -8.65 11.44 2.74
N ASN A 200 -9.74 10.76 2.44
CA ASN A 200 -10.74 11.26 1.50
C ASN A 200 -11.84 11.99 2.25
N TYR A 201 -12.22 13.16 1.75
CA TYR A 201 -13.41 13.85 2.23
C TYR A 201 -14.12 14.58 1.09
N THR A 202 -15.41 14.83 1.28
CA THR A 202 -16.24 15.59 0.36
C THR A 202 -16.67 16.90 0.97
N ILE A 203 -16.77 17.96 0.16
CA ILE A 203 -17.39 19.22 0.49
C ILE A 203 -18.63 19.36 -0.39
N THR A 204 -19.81 19.23 0.20
CA THR A 204 -21.08 19.36 -0.51
C THR A 204 -21.65 20.75 -0.35
N LEU A 205 -22.00 21.41 -1.46
CA LEU A 205 -22.58 22.74 -1.50
C LEU A 205 -24.05 22.68 -1.95
N HIS A 206 -24.92 23.27 -1.14
CA HIS A 206 -26.34 23.42 -1.41
C HIS A 206 -26.68 24.90 -1.69
N GLY A 207 -26.80 25.22 -2.95
CA GLY A 207 -27.15 26.52 -3.45
C GLY A 207 -28.66 26.76 -3.52
N LYS A 208 -29.09 27.55 -4.52
CA LYS A 208 -30.51 27.85 -4.77
C LYS A 208 -30.78 27.94 -6.27
N ALA A 209 -31.70 27.12 -6.76
CA ALA A 209 -32.11 27.16 -8.16
C ALA A 209 -32.82 28.51 -8.51
N ALA A 210 -32.62 28.94 -9.74
CA ALA A 210 -33.34 30.04 -10.39
C ALA A 210 -33.27 29.84 -11.90
N HIS A 211 -34.07 30.57 -12.67
CA HIS A 211 -33.95 30.53 -14.12
C HIS A 211 -32.59 31.09 -14.57
N ALA A 212 -31.94 30.44 -15.54
CA ALA A 212 -30.58 30.80 -15.98
C ALA A 212 -30.52 32.23 -16.58
N ALA A 213 -31.64 32.79 -17.03
CA ALA A 213 -31.74 34.19 -17.46
C ALA A 213 -31.69 35.20 -16.29
N ASP A 214 -32.00 34.76 -15.06
CA ASP A 214 -32.01 35.58 -13.86
C ASP A 214 -31.07 34.97 -12.76
N PRO A 215 -29.79 34.80 -13.03
CA PRO A 215 -28.90 34.05 -12.13
C PRO A 215 -28.74 34.69 -10.75
N HIS A 216 -28.92 36.00 -10.65
CA HIS A 216 -28.85 36.77 -9.40
C HIS A 216 -29.92 36.39 -8.37
N ARG A 217 -31.02 35.75 -8.79
CA ARG A 217 -32.10 35.26 -7.93
C ARG A 217 -31.80 33.89 -7.30
N GLY A 218 -30.78 33.20 -7.82
CA GLY A 218 -30.28 31.94 -7.33
C GLY A 218 -28.98 32.08 -6.54
N VAL A 219 -28.45 30.91 -6.12
CA VAL A 219 -27.10 30.72 -5.59
C VAL A 219 -26.48 29.56 -6.37
N ASN A 220 -25.49 29.88 -7.18
CA ASN A 220 -24.85 28.89 -8.07
C ASN A 220 -23.80 28.10 -7.33
N ALA A 221 -24.16 26.86 -6.91
CA ALA A 221 -23.27 25.97 -6.18
C ALA A 221 -22.00 25.63 -6.97
N VAL A 222 -22.08 25.50 -8.30
CA VAL A 222 -20.90 25.15 -9.13
C VAL A 222 -19.89 26.30 -9.18
N THR A 223 -20.38 27.56 -9.33
CA THR A 223 -19.49 28.74 -9.29
C THR A 223 -18.88 28.94 -7.90
N GLU A 224 -19.64 28.62 -6.85
CA GLU A 224 -19.14 28.69 -5.48
C GLU A 224 -18.13 27.56 -5.19
N ALA A 225 -18.36 26.35 -5.70
CA ALA A 225 -17.40 25.26 -5.62
C ALA A 225 -16.05 25.62 -6.27
N ALA A 226 -16.06 26.26 -7.44
CA ALA A 226 -14.84 26.73 -8.09
C ALA A 226 -14.04 27.73 -7.20
N ARG A 227 -14.73 28.60 -6.45
CA ARG A 227 -14.07 29.49 -5.48
C ARG A 227 -13.48 28.72 -4.30
N VAL A 228 -14.22 27.74 -3.74
CA VAL A 228 -13.75 26.91 -2.65
C VAL A 228 -12.51 26.13 -3.07
N MET A 229 -12.52 25.50 -4.26
CA MET A 229 -11.36 24.77 -4.80
C MET A 229 -10.13 25.69 -4.92
N THR A 230 -10.31 26.92 -5.42
CA THR A 230 -9.22 27.90 -5.52
C THR A 230 -8.66 28.30 -4.15
N GLU A 231 -9.49 28.34 -3.10
CA GLU A 231 -9.03 28.64 -1.75
C GLU A 231 -8.38 27.42 -1.06
N LEU A 232 -8.84 26.20 -1.38
CA LEU A 232 -8.19 24.97 -0.92
C LEU A 232 -6.74 24.88 -1.43
N GLU A 233 -6.50 25.18 -2.71
CA GLU A 233 -5.15 25.18 -3.32
C GLU A 233 -4.17 26.18 -2.67
N LYS A 234 -4.68 27.18 -1.94
CA LYS A 234 -3.85 28.16 -1.22
C LYS A 234 -3.55 27.73 0.22
N THR A 235 -4.02 26.58 0.64
CA THR A 235 -3.77 26.09 2.00
C THR A 235 -2.29 25.74 2.15
N GLU A 236 -1.63 26.34 3.13
CA GLU A 236 -0.24 26.03 3.42
C GLU A 236 -0.12 24.60 3.94
N PRO A 237 0.73 23.75 3.33
CA PRO A 237 0.87 22.37 3.75
C PRO A 237 1.56 22.26 5.12
N ALA A 238 1.10 21.34 5.96
CA ALA A 238 1.85 20.93 7.12
C ALA A 238 3.19 20.30 6.70
N MET A 239 4.22 20.45 7.53
CA MET A 239 5.57 19.95 7.25
C MET A 239 5.99 18.92 8.29
N ASP A 240 6.49 17.79 7.83
CA ASP A 240 7.16 16.78 8.67
C ASP A 240 8.63 16.68 8.24
N GLU A 241 9.54 16.52 9.19
CA GLU A 241 10.98 16.48 8.91
C GLU A 241 11.42 15.24 8.09
N LYS A 242 10.66 14.14 8.17
CA LYS A 242 10.93 12.87 7.48
C LYS A 242 10.04 12.70 6.25
N LEU A 243 8.74 12.95 6.39
CA LEU A 243 7.74 12.75 5.33
C LEU A 243 7.62 13.95 4.38
N GLY A 244 8.26 15.07 4.69
CA GLY A 244 8.16 16.29 3.88
C GLY A 244 6.82 17.00 4.04
N PRO A 245 6.37 17.77 3.01
CA PRO A 245 5.10 18.50 3.07
C PRO A 245 3.89 17.56 2.91
N ALA A 246 2.79 17.88 3.59
CA ALA A 246 1.46 17.37 3.26
C ALA A 246 1.07 17.79 1.84
N ALA A 247 0.06 17.12 1.24
CA ALA A 247 -0.44 17.49 -0.08
C ALA A 247 -1.95 17.34 -0.14
N LEU A 248 -2.62 18.30 -0.73
CA LEU A 248 -4.06 18.27 -0.95
C LEU A 248 -4.33 18.29 -2.45
N CYS A 249 -5.21 17.40 -2.90
CA CYS A 249 -5.65 17.34 -4.29
C CYS A 249 -7.17 17.28 -4.36
N VAL A 250 -7.77 18.19 -5.12
CA VAL A 250 -9.17 18.03 -5.56
C VAL A 250 -9.16 16.97 -6.67
N ILE A 251 -9.83 15.84 -6.43
CA ILE A 251 -9.81 14.70 -7.35
C ILE A 251 -11.06 14.59 -8.21
N ASP A 252 -12.18 15.18 -7.79
CA ASP A 252 -13.42 15.18 -8.58
C ASP A 252 -14.34 16.37 -8.21
N LEU A 253 -15.22 16.72 -9.11
CA LEU A 253 -16.30 17.68 -8.93
C LEU A 253 -17.60 17.14 -9.52
N LYS A 254 -18.51 16.67 -8.66
CA LYS A 254 -19.82 16.17 -9.06
C LYS A 254 -20.89 17.24 -9.01
N THR A 255 -21.75 17.25 -10.02
CA THR A 255 -22.88 18.20 -10.11
C THR A 255 -24.15 17.46 -10.51
N LYS A 256 -25.31 18.09 -10.30
CA LYS A 256 -26.57 17.59 -10.83
C LYS A 256 -26.96 18.35 -12.11
N PRO A 257 -27.56 17.70 -13.11
CA PRO A 257 -28.05 18.37 -14.31
C PRO A 257 -29.01 19.52 -13.97
N ALA A 258 -28.77 20.67 -14.56
CA ALA A 258 -29.50 21.91 -14.24
C ALA A 258 -30.02 22.62 -15.52
N ALA A 259 -30.69 21.90 -16.41
CA ALA A 259 -31.14 22.41 -17.69
C ALA A 259 -31.80 23.82 -17.56
N CYS A 260 -31.20 24.82 -18.20
CA CYS A 260 -31.65 26.25 -18.16
C CYS A 260 -31.88 26.81 -16.74
N SER A 261 -31.27 26.26 -15.72
CA SER A 261 -31.40 26.71 -14.32
C SER A 261 -30.02 26.94 -13.69
N VAL A 262 -29.98 27.80 -12.67
CA VAL A 262 -28.81 27.94 -11.80
C VAL A 262 -28.59 26.64 -11.05
N PRO A 263 -27.41 26.03 -11.13
CA PRO A 263 -27.10 24.78 -10.40
C PRO A 263 -27.19 25.01 -8.89
N GLU A 264 -27.96 24.17 -8.20
CA GLU A 264 -28.12 24.23 -6.74
C GLU A 264 -27.35 23.17 -5.97
N TYR A 265 -26.55 22.36 -6.65
CA TYR A 265 -25.76 21.28 -6.05
C TYR A 265 -24.37 21.19 -6.69
N ALA A 266 -23.37 21.10 -5.85
CA ALA A 266 -22.01 20.71 -6.24
C ALA A 266 -21.36 19.93 -5.09
N GLN A 267 -20.58 18.91 -5.40
CA GLN A 267 -19.81 18.15 -4.44
C GLN A 267 -18.37 18.09 -4.92
N ILE A 268 -17.45 18.57 -4.09
CA ILE A 268 -16.01 18.56 -4.32
C ILE A 268 -15.45 17.34 -3.61
N GLU A 269 -14.73 16.46 -4.31
CA GLU A 269 -14.00 15.35 -3.71
C GLU A 269 -12.53 15.73 -3.54
N VAL A 270 -12.00 15.51 -2.34
CA VAL A 270 -10.64 15.87 -1.96
C VAL A 270 -9.93 14.64 -1.44
N PHE A 271 -8.71 14.42 -1.90
CA PHE A 271 -7.75 13.51 -1.29
C PHE A 271 -6.62 14.33 -0.65
N ALA A 272 -6.43 14.15 0.65
CA ALA A 272 -5.39 14.83 1.41
C ALA A 272 -4.33 13.81 1.89
N HIS A 273 -3.12 13.86 1.30
CA HIS A 273 -1.98 13.21 1.90
C HIS A 273 -1.55 13.98 3.13
N CYS A 274 -1.52 13.33 4.28
CA CYS A 274 -1.22 13.95 5.56
C CYS A 274 0.13 13.49 6.12
N VAL A 275 0.64 14.28 7.05
CA VAL A 275 1.87 14.00 7.79
C VAL A 275 1.57 13.88 9.28
N ARG A 276 2.54 13.43 10.08
CA ARG A 276 2.34 13.25 11.52
C ARG A 276 1.85 14.54 12.18
N GLY A 277 0.86 14.41 13.04
CA GLY A 277 0.21 15.53 13.74
C GLY A 277 -1.03 16.09 13.02
N GLU A 278 -1.28 15.71 11.77
CA GLU A 278 -2.56 16.00 11.12
C GLU A 278 -3.61 14.92 11.44
N THR A 279 -4.86 15.34 11.56
CA THR A 279 -6.01 14.48 11.88
C THR A 279 -7.21 14.91 11.03
N PRO A 280 -8.28 14.12 10.94
CA PRO A 280 -9.52 14.55 10.29
C PRO A 280 -10.05 15.90 10.80
N GLU A 281 -9.89 16.18 12.12
CA GLU A 281 -10.31 17.47 12.71
C GLU A 281 -9.47 18.63 12.19
N THR A 282 -8.15 18.49 12.10
CA THR A 282 -7.27 19.55 11.56
C THR A 282 -7.52 19.80 10.09
N MET A 283 -7.76 18.76 9.29
CA MET A 283 -8.11 18.87 7.86
C MET A 283 -9.49 19.50 7.68
N ARG A 284 -10.46 19.15 8.51
CA ARG A 284 -11.78 19.80 8.53
C ARG A 284 -11.65 21.28 8.79
N ALA A 285 -10.86 21.68 9.80
CA ALA A 285 -10.65 23.09 10.10
C ALA A 285 -9.98 23.86 8.94
N GLN A 286 -9.05 23.23 8.22
CA GLN A 286 -8.43 23.80 7.02
C GLN A 286 -9.46 23.98 5.89
N ALA A 287 -10.32 23.00 5.66
CA ALA A 287 -11.38 23.06 4.65
C ALA A 287 -12.42 24.14 5.01
N GLU A 288 -12.84 24.24 6.27
CA GLU A 288 -13.75 25.29 6.76
C GLU A 288 -13.16 26.69 6.57
N GLU A 289 -11.85 26.84 6.81
CA GLU A 289 -11.14 28.09 6.59
C GLU A 289 -11.12 28.47 5.09
N ALA A 290 -10.89 27.50 4.20
CA ALA A 290 -10.93 27.71 2.75
C ALA A 290 -12.34 28.12 2.29
N ILE A 291 -13.39 27.46 2.82
CA ILE A 291 -14.79 27.84 2.54
C ILE A 291 -15.09 29.26 3.02
N ARG A 292 -14.61 29.64 4.19
CA ARG A 292 -14.79 31.00 4.74
C ARG A 292 -14.09 32.06 3.87
N ARG A 293 -12.88 31.77 3.37
CA ARG A 293 -12.16 32.68 2.45
C ARG A 293 -12.86 32.78 1.09
N ALA A 294 -13.49 31.71 0.65
CA ALA A 294 -14.24 31.70 -0.62
C ALA A 294 -15.49 32.58 -0.60
N ASP A 295 -15.95 33.04 0.56
CA ASP A 295 -17.10 33.93 0.76
C ASP A 295 -18.34 33.44 -0.02
N ILE A 296 -18.77 32.22 0.27
CA ILE A 296 -19.93 31.58 -0.38
C ILE A 296 -21.24 31.83 0.36
N ARG A 297 -22.35 31.70 -0.36
CA ARG A 297 -23.70 31.80 0.17
C ARG A 297 -24.43 30.48 0.28
N SER A 298 -23.91 29.45 -0.38
CA SER A 298 -24.41 28.07 -0.27
C SER A 298 -24.30 27.56 1.17
N ARG A 299 -25.27 26.79 1.61
CA ARG A 299 -25.07 25.92 2.77
C ARG A 299 -24.10 24.84 2.37
N TRP A 300 -23.24 24.40 3.29
CA TRP A 300 -22.23 23.40 3.02
C TRP A 300 -22.16 22.38 4.14
N GLU A 301 -21.59 21.20 3.82
CA GLU A 301 -21.25 20.14 4.74
C GLU A 301 -19.95 19.48 4.29
N ILE A 302 -19.19 18.96 5.25
CA ILE A 302 -17.94 18.22 5.02
C ILE A 302 -18.10 16.84 5.62
N GLU A 303 -17.86 15.81 4.81
CA GLU A 303 -17.95 14.43 5.23
C GLU A 303 -16.66 13.69 4.87
N PHE A 304 -16.04 13.03 5.87
CA PHE A 304 -14.91 12.13 5.66
C PHE A 304 -15.42 10.76 5.27
N ARG A 305 -14.65 10.08 4.42
CA ARG A 305 -14.93 8.71 4.02
C ARG A 305 -15.04 7.83 5.27
N GLN A 306 -16.05 6.99 5.31
CA GLN A 306 -16.24 6.04 6.40
C GLN A 306 -15.36 4.80 6.21
N PRO A 307 -14.95 4.11 7.29
CA PRO A 307 -14.21 2.86 7.18
C PRO A 307 -15.07 1.77 6.53
N PRO A 308 -14.47 0.87 5.76
CA PRO A 308 -15.19 -0.21 5.10
C PRO A 308 -15.59 -1.35 6.07
N VAL A 309 -15.08 -1.33 7.29
CA VAL A 309 -15.34 -2.32 8.34
C VAL A 309 -15.96 -1.69 9.58
N ASP A 310 -16.69 -2.49 10.37
CA ASP A 310 -17.29 -2.07 11.64
C ASP A 310 -16.33 -2.34 12.81
N ASP A 311 -15.18 -1.69 12.75
CA ASP A 311 -14.12 -1.81 13.74
C ASP A 311 -13.63 -0.40 14.14
N ALA A 312 -13.75 -0.07 15.42
CA ALA A 312 -13.43 1.25 15.94
C ALA A 312 -11.95 1.66 15.81
N ARG A 313 -11.07 0.75 15.44
CA ARG A 313 -9.68 1.06 15.12
C ARG A 313 -9.55 1.88 13.83
N PHE A 314 -10.46 1.68 12.88
CA PHE A 314 -10.43 2.34 11.57
C PHE A 314 -11.29 3.60 11.58
N ASP A 315 -10.75 4.70 11.11
CA ASP A 315 -11.44 5.99 10.97
C ASP A 315 -11.74 6.40 9.51
N GLY A 316 -11.48 5.49 8.56
CA GLY A 316 -11.70 5.69 7.13
C GLY A 316 -10.52 6.31 6.40
N GLY A 317 -9.39 6.55 7.07
CA GLY A 317 -8.16 7.04 6.48
C GLY A 317 -6.96 6.14 6.71
N PHE A 318 -5.82 6.60 6.23
CA PHE A 318 -4.51 5.97 6.35
C PHE A 318 -3.64 6.80 7.30
N ILE A 319 -3.25 6.23 8.44
CA ILE A 319 -2.50 6.95 9.47
C ILE A 319 -1.03 7.13 9.03
N PRO A 320 -0.46 8.35 9.02
CA PRO A 320 0.94 8.55 8.68
C PRO A 320 1.84 7.88 9.72
N TYR A 321 2.91 7.25 9.25
CA TYR A 321 3.79 6.47 10.10
C TYR A 321 5.26 6.68 9.78
N VAL A 322 6.12 6.66 10.80
CA VAL A 322 7.57 6.63 10.66
C VAL A 322 8.13 5.67 11.70
N ALA A 323 8.87 4.66 11.23
CA ALA A 323 9.56 3.70 12.08
C ALA A 323 10.74 4.34 12.82
N ASP A 324 11.09 3.79 13.97
CA ASP A 324 12.33 4.14 14.67
C ASP A 324 13.51 3.44 13.98
N GLU A 325 14.39 4.20 13.35
CA GLU A 325 15.60 3.68 12.71
C GLU A 325 16.56 2.96 13.68
N ASN A 326 16.38 3.14 14.99
CA ASN A 326 17.17 2.45 16.02
C ASN A 326 16.53 1.16 16.50
N ASP A 327 15.39 0.76 15.96
CA ASP A 327 14.75 -0.52 16.29
C ASP A 327 15.72 -1.68 15.98
N PRO A 328 15.93 -2.61 16.93
CA PRO A 328 16.94 -3.67 16.78
C PRO A 328 16.64 -4.62 15.60
N TYR A 329 15.38 -4.84 15.24
CA TYR A 329 15.02 -5.68 14.11
C TYR A 329 15.24 -4.95 12.78
N ILE A 330 14.96 -3.65 12.72
CA ILE A 330 15.29 -2.81 11.55
C ILE A 330 16.81 -2.79 11.33
N GLN A 331 17.61 -2.60 12.38
CA GLN A 331 19.07 -2.66 12.29
C GLN A 331 19.59 -4.05 11.87
N SER A 332 18.93 -5.11 12.33
CA SER A 332 19.25 -6.48 11.89
C SER A 332 18.94 -6.69 10.40
N LEU A 333 17.83 -6.14 9.92
CA LEU A 333 17.46 -6.18 8.49
C LEU A 333 18.46 -5.38 7.64
N GLU A 334 18.90 -4.20 8.10
CA GLU A 334 19.94 -3.41 7.44
C GLU A 334 21.27 -4.18 7.35
N ALA A 335 21.67 -4.83 8.45
CA ALA A 335 22.88 -5.65 8.47
C ALA A 335 22.77 -6.85 7.50
N SER A 336 21.57 -7.39 7.28
CA SER A 336 21.33 -8.43 6.29
C SER A 336 21.40 -7.88 4.87
N ALA A 337 20.83 -6.70 4.62
CA ALA A 337 20.94 -6.02 3.34
C ALA A 337 22.40 -5.71 2.97
N GLU A 338 23.19 -5.20 3.92
CA GLU A 338 24.64 -4.97 3.72
C GLU A 338 25.41 -6.27 3.46
N ALA A 339 25.11 -7.34 4.19
CA ALA A 339 25.77 -8.62 4.02
C ALA A 339 25.49 -9.29 2.67
N VAL A 340 24.29 -9.10 2.11
CA VAL A 340 23.87 -9.62 0.80
C VAL A 340 24.41 -8.77 -0.34
N CYS A 341 24.15 -7.44 -0.29
CA CYS A 341 24.44 -6.54 -1.39
C CYS A 341 25.86 -5.94 -1.36
N GLY A 342 26.61 -6.13 -0.26
CA GLY A 342 27.97 -5.57 -0.09
C GLY A 342 28.00 -4.05 0.08
N ARG A 343 26.85 -3.43 0.33
CA ARG A 343 26.70 -1.99 0.55
C ARG A 343 25.55 -1.71 1.53
N LYS A 344 25.63 -0.62 2.26
CA LYS A 344 24.57 -0.21 3.20
C LYS A 344 23.27 0.07 2.47
N ALA A 345 22.17 -0.22 3.14
CA ALA A 345 20.86 0.16 2.66
C ALA A 345 20.69 1.69 2.68
N SER A 346 20.01 2.21 1.69
CA SER A 346 19.50 3.58 1.68
C SER A 346 18.29 3.69 2.60
N HIS A 347 18.10 4.80 3.28
CA HIS A 347 16.84 5.13 3.96
C HIS A 347 16.01 6.06 3.11
N ALA A 348 14.71 5.84 3.07
CA ALA A 348 13.77 6.64 2.33
C ALA A 348 12.41 6.75 3.05
N TYR A 349 11.55 7.63 2.54
CA TYR A 349 10.21 7.85 3.07
C TYR A 349 9.23 7.96 1.91
N PHE A 350 8.17 7.16 1.95
CA PHE A 350 7.20 7.08 0.87
C PHE A 350 6.25 8.28 0.90
N GLN A 351 6.01 8.87 -0.26
CA GLN A 351 5.22 10.10 -0.38
C GLN A 351 3.73 9.82 -0.61
N SER A 352 3.30 8.57 -0.49
CA SER A 352 1.93 8.13 -0.66
C SER A 352 1.50 7.22 0.50
N ILE A 353 0.45 6.46 0.31
CA ILE A 353 -0.19 5.55 1.26
C ILE A 353 -0.05 4.11 0.77
N GLY A 354 -0.36 3.15 1.62
CA GLY A 354 -0.40 1.71 1.34
C GLY A 354 -0.59 0.91 2.62
N ASP A 355 -0.38 -0.38 2.56
CA ASP A 355 -0.49 -1.31 3.69
C ASP A 355 0.39 -0.93 4.89
N PHE A 356 1.46 -0.19 4.65
CA PHE A 356 2.34 0.37 5.66
C PHE A 356 1.56 1.18 6.72
N ASN A 357 0.56 1.95 6.28
CA ASN A 357 -0.26 2.78 7.16
C ASN A 357 -1.15 1.94 8.08
N SER A 358 -1.69 0.84 7.56
CA SER A 358 -2.54 -0.06 8.33
C SER A 358 -1.72 -0.87 9.34
N VAL A 359 -0.56 -1.38 8.96
CA VAL A 359 0.27 -2.20 9.85
C VAL A 359 1.08 -1.33 10.83
N GLY A 360 1.80 -0.33 10.32
CA GLY A 360 2.62 0.56 11.14
C GLY A 360 1.80 1.64 11.85
N GLY A 361 0.95 2.34 11.10
CA GLY A 361 0.19 3.47 11.62
C GLY A 361 -0.95 3.06 12.56
N LEU A 362 -1.75 2.07 12.18
CA LEU A 362 -2.92 1.66 12.94
C LEU A 362 -2.57 0.66 14.06
N LEU A 363 -1.81 -0.41 13.75
CA LEU A 363 -1.44 -1.42 14.75
C LEU A 363 -0.23 -1.02 15.59
N GLY A 364 0.56 -0.02 15.15
CA GLY A 364 1.78 0.40 15.84
C GLY A 364 2.90 -0.64 15.79
N ILE A 365 2.86 -1.58 14.87
CA ILE A 365 3.91 -2.58 14.67
C ILE A 365 5.10 -1.86 13.99
N PRO A 366 6.36 -2.04 14.47
CA PRO A 366 7.52 -1.59 13.72
C PRO A 366 7.47 -2.12 12.28
N THR A 367 7.39 -1.22 11.28
CA THR A 367 7.12 -1.60 9.89
C THR A 367 8.08 -0.91 8.94
N VAL A 368 8.56 -1.64 7.94
CA VAL A 368 9.40 -1.12 6.86
C VAL A 368 8.89 -1.61 5.49
N LEU A 369 9.08 -0.80 4.43
CA LEU A 369 8.99 -1.31 3.07
C LEU A 369 10.37 -1.77 2.63
N MET A 370 10.47 -2.98 2.13
CA MET A 370 11.70 -3.53 1.58
C MET A 370 11.42 -4.54 0.47
N GLY A 371 11.64 -4.12 -0.75
CA GLY A 371 11.46 -4.93 -1.94
C GLY A 371 12.39 -4.54 -3.07
N PRO A 372 12.12 -5.03 -4.29
CA PRO A 372 13.00 -4.88 -5.44
C PRO A 372 13.04 -3.45 -5.99
N ALA A 373 13.96 -3.24 -6.94
CA ALA A 373 14.11 -2.02 -7.71
C ALA A 373 13.52 -2.17 -9.12
N GLY A 374 13.06 -1.07 -9.69
CA GLY A 374 12.50 -0.98 -11.03
C GLY A 374 11.91 0.38 -11.29
N GLU A 375 11.20 0.52 -12.39
CA GLU A 375 10.55 1.77 -12.78
C GLU A 375 9.21 1.53 -13.47
N ASN A 376 8.48 2.61 -13.69
CA ASN A 376 7.23 2.68 -14.42
C ASN A 376 6.05 1.95 -13.74
N PHE A 377 6.05 1.82 -12.41
CA PHE A 377 4.84 1.35 -11.72
C PHE A 377 3.64 2.22 -12.11
N HIS A 378 2.45 1.65 -12.20
CA HIS A 378 1.20 2.28 -12.67
C HIS A 378 1.29 2.87 -14.10
N SER A 379 2.25 2.43 -14.89
CA SER A 379 2.49 2.95 -16.24
C SER A 379 2.85 1.84 -17.23
N ALA A 380 2.77 2.16 -18.53
CA ALA A 380 3.18 1.22 -19.57
C ALA A 380 4.68 0.89 -19.47
N ASP A 381 5.01 -0.35 -19.85
CA ASP A 381 6.37 -0.91 -19.78
C ASP A 381 6.96 -0.87 -18.35
N GLU A 382 6.11 -1.09 -17.35
CA GLU A 382 6.54 -1.39 -15.98
C GLU A 382 7.54 -2.54 -15.98
N TYR A 383 8.63 -2.38 -15.23
CA TYR A 383 9.63 -3.44 -15.11
C TYR A 383 10.26 -3.51 -13.71
N VAL A 384 10.75 -4.68 -13.37
CA VAL A 384 11.57 -4.92 -12.19
C VAL A 384 12.97 -5.40 -12.60
N GLU A 385 13.99 -5.01 -11.85
CA GLU A 385 15.35 -5.49 -11.98
C GLU A 385 15.48 -6.87 -11.33
N LEU A 386 15.68 -7.94 -12.12
CA LEU A 386 15.66 -9.32 -11.61
C LEU A 386 16.72 -9.61 -10.55
N GLU A 387 17.89 -8.95 -10.62
CA GLU A 387 18.91 -9.09 -9.57
C GLU A 387 18.40 -8.56 -8.23
N SER A 388 17.63 -7.46 -8.23
CA SER A 388 17.07 -6.90 -7.01
C SER A 388 15.96 -7.76 -6.39
N VAL A 389 15.23 -8.54 -7.19
CA VAL A 389 14.28 -9.54 -6.68
C VAL A 389 15.03 -10.66 -5.96
N ALA A 390 16.11 -11.16 -6.55
CA ALA A 390 16.96 -12.16 -5.92
C ALA A 390 17.65 -11.62 -4.65
N ASP A 391 18.14 -10.37 -4.69
CA ASP A 391 18.71 -9.71 -3.51
C ASP A 391 17.66 -9.58 -2.39
N ALA A 392 16.42 -9.18 -2.71
CA ALA A 392 15.36 -9.07 -1.71
C ALA A 392 15.04 -10.43 -1.06
N ALA A 393 14.96 -11.51 -1.84
CA ALA A 393 14.79 -12.87 -1.31
C ALA A 393 15.94 -13.29 -0.38
N ASP A 394 17.18 -13.03 -0.78
CA ASP A 394 18.36 -13.34 0.02
C ASP A 394 18.44 -12.51 1.30
N ILE A 395 18.06 -11.23 1.25
CA ILE A 395 17.99 -10.33 2.43
C ILE A 395 16.96 -10.85 3.44
N LEU A 396 15.75 -11.16 2.97
CA LEU A 396 14.69 -11.72 3.82
C LEU A 396 15.14 -13.05 4.46
N TYR A 397 15.71 -13.95 3.68
CA TYR A 397 16.21 -15.22 4.19
C TYR A 397 17.33 -15.04 5.23
N ASP A 398 18.30 -14.16 4.96
CA ASP A 398 19.44 -13.93 5.90
C ASP A 398 18.91 -13.29 7.20
N PHE A 399 17.99 -12.34 7.10
CA PHE A 399 17.31 -11.72 8.25
C PHE A 399 16.55 -12.75 9.09
N LEU A 400 15.67 -13.55 8.47
CA LEU A 400 14.91 -14.59 9.16
C LEU A 400 15.84 -15.66 9.78
N SER A 401 16.92 -16.02 9.08
CA SER A 401 17.92 -16.97 9.58
C SER A 401 18.62 -16.51 10.84
N LYS A 402 18.94 -15.22 10.95
CA LYS A 402 19.55 -14.60 12.13
C LYS A 402 18.53 -14.42 13.26
N THR A 403 17.35 -13.95 12.92
CA THR A 403 16.30 -13.56 13.86
C THR A 403 15.60 -14.79 14.45
N ASN A 404 15.07 -15.67 13.61
CA ASN A 404 14.28 -16.83 14.01
C ASN A 404 15.10 -18.12 13.99
N GLY A 405 16.05 -18.26 13.08
CA GLY A 405 16.88 -19.46 12.94
C GLY A 405 18.00 -19.59 13.97
N GLY A 406 18.29 -18.55 14.74
CA GLY A 406 19.33 -18.55 15.79
C GLY A 406 20.75 -18.72 15.23
N ARG A 407 20.99 -18.38 13.97
CA ARG A 407 22.35 -18.29 13.39
C ARG A 407 22.98 -16.97 13.83
N THR A 408 24.10 -17.05 14.52
CA THR A 408 24.93 -15.92 14.91
C THR A 408 25.90 -15.50 13.81
#